data_06cd0df3fe26bc7264a7d524932e6c88
#
_entry.id   06cd0df3fe26bc7264a7d524932e6c88
#
_cell.length_a   1.000
_cell.length_b   1.000
_cell.length_c   1.000
_cell.angle_alpha   90.00
_cell.angle_beta   90.00
_cell.angle_gamma   90.00
#
_symmetry.space_group_name_H-M   'P 1'
#
loop_
_entity.id
_entity.type
_entity.pdbx_description
1 polymer ?
#
loop_
_entity_poly.entity_id
_entity_poly.type
_entity_poly.pdbx_seq_one_letter_code
_entity_poly.pdbx_strand_id
1 'polypeptide(L)'
;AASDVYKRQPFGQAGERALNHVYHFAHQKQSLRVVERIEKEGRGLNLTWEVRDGILNHQTSGHPHTLEGQVVRISDKLAYINHDMDDAIRGGILTEDDIPSDLRQALGSSCKERLNTLVHDVITNSMDQPVIKMSSETERAMKDLRKFMFENVYLNPNAKGEEDKAVHMIEQLFEYYAEHTEVLPRIFKEALENSDDEKEQIICDYIAGMTDSY
;
A
#
# COMPACT_ATOMS: atom_id res chain seq x y z
N ALA A 1 -5.99 -3.50 -8.66
CA ALA A 1 -7.13 -2.64 -8.99
C ALA A 1 -8.06 -2.39 -7.81
N ALA A 2 -8.72 -3.40 -7.23
CA ALA A 2 -9.60 -3.17 -6.07
C ALA A 2 -8.83 -2.79 -4.80
N SER A 3 -7.67 -3.40 -4.56
CA SER A 3 -6.83 -3.10 -3.39
C SER A 3 -6.31 -1.66 -3.38
N ASP A 4 -6.01 -1.07 -4.54
CA ASP A 4 -5.50 0.30 -4.63
C ASP A 4 -6.57 1.35 -4.38
N VAL A 5 -7.83 1.05 -4.69
CA VAL A 5 -8.96 1.95 -4.39
C VAL A 5 -9.18 2.10 -2.88
N TYR A 6 -8.88 1.07 -2.11
CA TYR A 6 -9.10 1.02 -0.65
C TYR A 6 -7.82 1.26 0.18
N LYS A 7 -6.66 1.42 -0.43
CA LYS A 7 -5.39 1.78 0.23
C LYS A 7 -5.26 3.27 0.56
N ARG A 8 -6.27 4.07 0.31
CA ARG A 8 -6.16 5.52 0.43
C ARG A 8 -6.17 5.97 1.89
N GLN A 9 -5.01 6.05 2.48
CA GLN A 9 -4.74 7.04 3.51
C GLN A 9 -3.96 8.20 2.88
N PRO A 10 -4.16 9.44 3.36
CA PRO A 10 -3.43 10.60 2.87
C PRO A 10 -1.93 10.42 3.08
N PHE A 11 -1.11 10.94 2.16
CA PHE A 11 0.35 10.90 2.18
C PHE A 11 0.98 9.50 2.18
N GLY A 12 0.31 8.49 1.63
CA GLY A 12 0.85 7.15 1.40
C GLY A 12 1.47 6.53 2.66
N GLN A 13 2.73 6.09 2.57
CA GLN A 13 3.43 5.46 3.70
C GLN A 13 3.67 6.40 4.89
N ALA A 14 3.85 7.70 4.65
CA ALA A 14 4.01 8.68 5.73
C ALA A 14 2.74 8.77 6.57
N GLY A 15 1.57 8.85 5.92
CA GLY A 15 0.28 8.83 6.60
C GLY A 15 -0.01 7.53 7.34
N GLU A 16 0.36 6.38 6.76
CA GLU A 16 0.24 5.09 7.45
C GLU A 16 1.08 5.06 8.73
N ARG A 17 2.33 5.55 8.69
CA ARG A 17 3.18 5.63 9.89
C ARG A 17 2.58 6.54 10.95
N ALA A 18 2.05 7.70 10.55
CA ALA A 18 1.40 8.65 11.46
C ALA A 18 0.18 8.02 12.14
N LEU A 19 -0.74 7.45 11.35
CA LEU A 19 -1.93 6.79 11.90
C LEU A 19 -1.57 5.57 12.78
N ASN A 20 -0.52 4.80 12.41
CA ASN A 20 -0.04 3.71 13.25
C ASN A 20 0.55 4.20 14.58
N HIS A 21 1.18 5.37 14.59
CA HIS A 21 1.72 5.97 15.82
C HIS A 21 0.61 6.38 16.79
N VAL A 22 -0.47 6.98 16.27
CA VAL A 22 -1.59 7.44 17.12
C VAL A 22 -2.60 6.34 17.46
N TYR A 23 -2.80 5.34 16.57
CA TYR A 23 -3.80 4.27 16.79
C TYR A 23 -3.53 2.98 16.00
N HIS A 24 -2.44 2.29 16.19
CA HIS A 24 -2.18 0.93 15.66
C HIS A 24 -2.71 0.63 14.24
N PHE A 25 -2.70 1.63 13.37
CA PHE A 25 -3.22 1.56 12.01
C PHE A 25 -2.37 0.65 11.12
N ALA A 26 -3.04 -0.11 10.24
CA ALA A 26 -2.38 -0.90 9.21
C ALA A 26 -3.28 -0.93 7.97
N HIS A 27 -2.76 -0.49 6.81
CA HIS A 27 -3.56 -0.28 5.60
C HIS A 27 -4.35 -1.52 5.15
N GLN A 28 -3.78 -2.73 5.27
CA GLN A 28 -4.47 -3.97 4.90
C GLN A 28 -5.66 -4.30 5.82
N LYS A 29 -5.57 -3.97 7.11
CA LYS A 29 -6.69 -4.09 8.04
C LYS A 29 -7.74 -3.05 7.75
N GLN A 30 -7.31 -1.82 7.46
CA GLN A 30 -8.20 -0.73 7.07
C GLN A 30 -8.92 -1.04 5.75
N SER A 31 -8.23 -1.59 4.75
CA SER A 31 -8.85 -2.01 3.49
C SER A 31 -9.94 -3.05 3.71
N LEU A 32 -9.70 -4.03 4.59
CA LEU A 32 -10.72 -5.01 4.94
C LEU A 32 -11.90 -4.36 5.67
N ARG A 33 -11.62 -3.46 6.62
CA ARG A 33 -12.64 -2.72 7.38
C ARG A 33 -13.52 -1.84 6.45
N VAL A 34 -12.91 -1.17 5.46
CA VAL A 34 -13.66 -0.38 4.47
C VAL A 34 -14.69 -1.27 3.76
N VAL A 35 -14.28 -2.41 3.22
CA VAL A 35 -15.18 -3.28 2.46
C VAL A 35 -16.19 -4.04 3.33
N GLU A 36 -15.91 -4.24 4.61
CA GLU A 36 -16.81 -4.97 5.52
C GLU A 36 -17.75 -4.08 6.33
N ARG A 37 -17.33 -2.85 6.65
CA ARG A 37 -18.02 -2.01 7.63
C ARG A 37 -18.32 -0.58 7.19
N ILE A 38 -17.54 0.01 6.27
CA ILE A 38 -17.72 1.42 5.90
C ILE A 38 -18.55 1.56 4.63
N GLU A 39 -18.27 0.73 3.62
CA GLU A 39 -18.97 0.77 2.35
C GLU A 39 -20.50 0.56 2.50
N LYS A 40 -21.26 1.11 1.56
CA LYS A 40 -22.73 1.05 1.53
C LYS A 40 -23.38 1.54 2.84
N GLU A 41 -22.89 2.64 3.35
CA GLU A 41 -23.47 3.27 4.58
C GLU A 41 -23.40 2.31 5.80
N GLY A 42 -22.24 1.69 6.01
CA GLY A 42 -22.00 0.80 7.14
C GLY A 42 -22.44 -0.66 6.96
N ARG A 43 -23.00 -1.02 5.78
CA ARG A 43 -23.50 -2.40 5.53
C ARG A 43 -22.45 -3.34 4.95
N GLY A 44 -21.34 -2.81 4.46
CA GLY A 44 -20.31 -3.56 3.80
C GLY A 44 -20.69 -4.15 2.44
N LEU A 45 -19.72 -4.78 1.76
CA LEU A 45 -19.87 -5.30 0.39
C LEU A 45 -20.29 -6.78 0.33
N ASN A 46 -20.37 -7.49 1.46
CA ASN A 46 -20.69 -8.93 1.52
C ASN A 46 -19.77 -9.77 0.61
N LEU A 47 -18.46 -9.57 0.73
CA LEU A 47 -17.44 -10.28 -0.06
C LEU A 47 -17.26 -11.72 0.43
N THR A 48 -16.84 -12.61 -0.45
CA THR A 48 -16.48 -13.97 -0.08
C THR A 48 -15.21 -13.99 0.78
N TRP A 49 -14.97 -15.09 1.48
CA TRP A 49 -13.79 -15.25 2.32
C TRP A 49 -12.50 -15.12 1.52
N GLU A 50 -12.45 -15.68 0.29
CA GLU A 50 -11.28 -15.66 -0.57
C GLU A 50 -10.87 -14.23 -0.96
N VAL A 51 -11.85 -13.37 -1.27
CA VAL A 51 -11.59 -11.96 -1.59
C VAL A 51 -11.10 -11.20 -0.36
N ARG A 52 -11.70 -11.46 0.80
CA ARG A 52 -11.30 -10.86 2.09
C ARG A 52 -9.89 -11.28 2.50
N ASP A 53 -9.55 -12.57 2.34
CA ASP A 53 -8.21 -13.11 2.55
C ASP A 53 -7.18 -12.43 1.64
N GLY A 54 -7.51 -12.29 0.36
CA GLY A 54 -6.66 -11.58 -0.61
C GLY A 54 -6.44 -10.11 -0.24
N ILE A 55 -7.47 -9.39 0.19
CA ILE A 55 -7.37 -8.00 0.67
C ILE A 55 -6.47 -7.91 1.90
N LEU A 56 -6.67 -8.77 2.89
CA LEU A 56 -5.91 -8.73 4.15
C LEU A 56 -4.43 -9.09 3.95
N ASN A 57 -4.14 -9.99 3.01
CA ASN A 57 -2.81 -10.58 2.82
C ASN A 57 -2.08 -10.10 1.55
N HIS A 58 -2.52 -9.00 0.89
CA HIS A 58 -1.87 -8.51 -0.33
C HIS A 58 -0.47 -7.94 -0.12
N GLN A 59 -0.14 -7.49 1.07
CA GLN A 59 1.16 -6.90 1.39
C GLN A 59 2.32 -7.91 1.28
N THR A 60 3.55 -7.41 1.18
CA THR A 60 4.75 -8.24 0.97
C THR A 60 4.94 -9.34 2.03
N SER A 61 4.60 -9.07 3.30
CA SER A 61 4.68 -10.04 4.42
C SER A 61 3.44 -10.92 4.56
N GLY A 62 2.37 -10.67 3.78
CA GLY A 62 1.14 -11.45 3.81
C GLY A 62 1.30 -12.82 3.16
N HIS A 63 0.41 -13.75 3.50
CA HIS A 63 0.39 -15.12 2.99
C HIS A 63 -1.05 -15.47 2.56
N PRO A 64 -1.50 -15.03 1.36
CA PRO A 64 -2.82 -15.36 0.85
C PRO A 64 -2.98 -16.87 0.67
N HIS A 65 -4.14 -17.39 1.04
CA HIS A 65 -4.42 -18.82 0.93
C HIS A 65 -4.80 -19.24 -0.49
N THR A 66 -5.39 -18.32 -1.27
CA THR A 66 -5.81 -18.61 -2.64
C THR A 66 -4.75 -18.24 -3.67
N LEU A 67 -4.76 -18.88 -4.83
CA LEU A 67 -3.86 -18.54 -5.93
C LEU A 67 -4.14 -17.13 -6.46
N GLU A 68 -5.40 -16.70 -6.50
CA GLU A 68 -5.81 -15.35 -6.88
C GLU A 68 -5.22 -14.31 -5.91
N GLY A 69 -5.28 -14.56 -4.61
CA GLY A 69 -4.66 -13.71 -3.58
C GLY A 69 -3.14 -13.64 -3.74
N GLN A 70 -2.49 -14.76 -4.07
CA GLN A 70 -1.05 -14.80 -4.35
C GLN A 70 -0.69 -14.01 -5.61
N VAL A 71 -1.52 -14.06 -6.67
CA VAL A 71 -1.36 -13.22 -7.88
C VAL A 71 -1.44 -11.75 -7.50
N VAL A 72 -2.46 -11.34 -6.73
CA VAL A 72 -2.62 -9.95 -6.29
C VAL A 72 -1.40 -9.50 -5.50
N ARG A 73 -0.93 -10.30 -4.54
CA ARG A 73 0.24 -9.99 -3.71
C ARG A 73 1.53 -9.80 -4.54
N ILE A 74 1.79 -10.69 -5.51
CA ILE A 74 2.96 -10.56 -6.38
C ILE A 74 2.80 -9.33 -7.29
N SER A 75 1.64 -9.14 -7.90
CA SER A 75 1.35 -7.99 -8.76
C SER A 75 1.52 -6.65 -8.03
N ASP A 76 1.04 -6.55 -6.79
CA ASP A 76 1.24 -5.37 -5.93
C ASP A 76 2.73 -5.08 -5.72
N LYS A 77 3.51 -6.11 -5.39
CA LYS A 77 4.97 -5.99 -5.22
C LYS A 77 5.68 -5.53 -6.49
N LEU A 78 5.30 -6.07 -7.65
CA LEU A 78 5.90 -5.69 -8.94
C LEU A 78 5.51 -4.25 -9.31
N ALA A 79 4.23 -3.90 -9.16
CA ALA A 79 3.73 -2.57 -9.46
C ALA A 79 4.40 -1.51 -8.59
N TYR A 80 4.43 -1.71 -7.27
CA TYR A 80 5.00 -0.78 -6.31
C TYR A 80 6.43 -0.38 -6.67
N ILE A 81 7.36 -1.35 -6.81
CA ILE A 81 8.77 -1.05 -7.08
C ILE A 81 8.96 -0.34 -8.43
N ASN A 82 8.20 -0.76 -9.46
CA ASN A 82 8.34 -0.17 -10.79
C ASN A 82 7.74 1.23 -10.89
N HIS A 83 6.62 1.49 -10.21
CA HIS A 83 6.01 2.83 -10.17
C HIS A 83 6.86 3.80 -9.36
N ASP A 84 7.37 3.41 -8.20
CA ASP A 84 8.24 4.27 -7.40
C ASP A 84 9.53 4.62 -8.14
N MET A 85 10.08 3.67 -8.90
CA MET A 85 11.26 3.92 -9.73
C MET A 85 10.94 4.89 -10.88
N ASP A 86 9.81 4.73 -11.57
CA ASP A 86 9.39 5.61 -12.64
C ASP A 86 9.14 7.03 -12.12
N ASP A 87 8.55 7.16 -10.94
CA ASP A 87 8.34 8.44 -10.26
C ASP A 87 9.66 9.08 -9.82
N ALA A 88 10.62 8.31 -9.32
CA ALA A 88 11.94 8.79 -8.96
C ALA A 88 12.71 9.30 -10.20
N ILE A 89 12.59 8.62 -11.34
CA ILE A 89 13.20 9.04 -12.61
C ILE A 89 12.52 10.32 -13.13
N ARG A 90 11.19 10.37 -13.12
CA ARG A 90 10.45 11.60 -13.52
C ARG A 90 10.74 12.78 -12.60
N GLY A 91 10.92 12.53 -11.31
CA GLY A 91 11.30 13.53 -10.33
C GLY A 91 12.76 13.96 -10.38
N GLY A 92 13.59 13.35 -11.26
CA GLY A 92 15.01 13.66 -11.41
C GLY A 92 15.87 13.22 -10.22
N ILE A 93 15.37 12.30 -9.39
CA ILE A 93 16.10 11.70 -8.26
C ILE A 93 17.06 10.63 -8.78
N LEU A 94 16.65 9.88 -9.81
CA LEU A 94 17.40 8.83 -10.48
C LEU A 94 17.36 9.00 -12.00
N THR A 95 18.29 8.31 -12.65
CA THR A 95 18.22 8.00 -14.10
C THR A 95 18.25 6.47 -14.27
N GLU A 96 17.85 5.96 -15.43
CA GLU A 96 17.96 4.52 -15.73
C GLU A 96 19.41 4.03 -15.64
N ASP A 97 20.40 4.90 -15.91
CA ASP A 97 21.83 4.56 -15.87
C ASP A 97 22.38 4.45 -14.45
N ASP A 98 21.71 5.00 -13.44
CA ASP A 98 22.10 4.84 -12.02
C ASP A 98 21.76 3.44 -11.50
N ILE A 99 20.85 2.73 -12.16
CA ILE A 99 20.49 1.36 -11.78
C ILE A 99 21.68 0.44 -12.11
N PRO A 100 22.14 -0.40 -11.15
CA PRO A 100 23.25 -1.32 -11.37
C PRO A 100 23.10 -2.15 -12.67
N SER A 101 24.18 -2.28 -13.42
CA SER A 101 24.18 -2.90 -14.75
C SER A 101 23.73 -4.37 -14.74
N ASP A 102 24.04 -5.09 -13.68
CA ASP A 102 23.61 -6.47 -13.46
C ASP A 102 22.10 -6.57 -13.25
N LEU A 103 21.50 -5.62 -12.54
CA LEU A 103 20.04 -5.53 -12.38
C LEU A 103 19.34 -5.14 -13.68
N ARG A 104 19.94 -4.21 -14.46
CA ARG A 104 19.41 -3.86 -15.78
C ARG A 104 19.48 -5.04 -16.74
N GLN A 105 20.56 -5.82 -16.69
CA GLN A 105 20.70 -7.02 -17.51
C GLN A 105 19.71 -8.12 -17.11
N ALA A 106 19.48 -8.32 -15.81
CA ALA A 106 18.59 -9.36 -15.30
C ALA A 106 17.10 -9.01 -15.49
N LEU A 107 16.73 -7.76 -15.27
CA LEU A 107 15.32 -7.33 -15.20
C LEU A 107 14.85 -6.51 -16.40
N GLY A 108 15.75 -5.83 -17.11
CA GLY A 108 15.47 -4.92 -18.20
C GLY A 108 15.91 -3.48 -17.90
N SER A 109 16.16 -2.72 -18.96
CA SER A 109 16.74 -1.35 -18.95
C SER A 109 15.68 -0.25 -19.00
N SER A 110 14.40 -0.59 -18.90
CA SER A 110 13.30 0.33 -18.86
C SER A 110 12.15 -0.23 -18.03
N CYS A 111 11.26 0.61 -17.52
CA CYS A 111 10.08 0.18 -16.76
C CYS A 111 9.26 -0.88 -17.54
N LYS A 112 9.07 -0.66 -18.85
CA LYS A 112 8.35 -1.59 -19.72
C LYS A 112 9.04 -2.96 -19.81
N GLU A 113 10.36 -2.97 -20.01
CA GLU A 113 11.13 -4.21 -20.08
C GLU A 113 11.14 -4.94 -18.76
N ARG A 114 11.34 -4.24 -17.65
CA ARG A 114 11.29 -4.82 -16.30
C ARG A 114 9.95 -5.49 -16.02
N LEU A 115 8.85 -4.78 -16.25
CA LEU A 115 7.52 -5.35 -16.04
C LEU A 115 7.28 -6.57 -16.93
N ASN A 116 7.69 -6.52 -18.21
CA ASN A 116 7.56 -7.64 -19.11
C ASN A 116 8.36 -8.86 -18.62
N THR A 117 9.62 -8.67 -18.25
CA THR A 117 10.47 -9.74 -17.70
C THR A 117 9.87 -10.36 -16.45
N LEU A 118 9.44 -9.52 -15.50
CA LEU A 118 8.89 -9.96 -14.23
C LEU A 118 7.57 -10.72 -14.40
N VAL A 119 6.66 -10.22 -15.24
CA VAL A 119 5.37 -10.89 -15.51
C VAL A 119 5.59 -12.22 -16.20
N HIS A 120 6.45 -12.27 -17.22
CA HIS A 120 6.78 -13.52 -17.91
C HIS A 120 7.43 -14.54 -16.97
N ASP A 121 8.35 -14.12 -16.11
CA ASP A 121 9.00 -15.00 -15.14
C ASP A 121 7.98 -15.59 -14.16
N VAL A 122 7.07 -14.78 -13.62
CA VAL A 122 5.99 -15.26 -12.74
C VAL A 122 5.10 -16.27 -13.45
N ILE A 123 4.66 -15.97 -14.68
CA ILE A 123 3.78 -16.87 -15.45
C ILE A 123 4.49 -18.21 -15.68
N THR A 124 5.73 -18.17 -16.20
CA THR A 124 6.50 -19.37 -16.55
C THR A 124 6.75 -20.26 -15.33
N ASN A 125 7.05 -19.66 -14.18
CA ASN A 125 7.37 -20.43 -12.96
C ASN A 125 6.13 -20.87 -12.16
N SER A 126 4.95 -20.31 -12.46
CA SER A 126 3.70 -20.63 -11.76
C SER A 126 2.78 -21.54 -12.56
N MET A 127 2.99 -21.69 -13.87
CA MET A 127 2.14 -22.50 -14.74
C MET A 127 2.12 -23.97 -14.25
N ASP A 128 0.94 -24.52 -14.11
CA ASP A 128 0.70 -25.89 -13.61
C ASP A 128 1.26 -26.16 -12.19
N GLN A 129 1.53 -25.09 -11.40
CA GLN A 129 1.97 -25.19 -10.02
C GLN A 129 0.84 -24.79 -9.05
N PRO A 130 0.78 -25.38 -7.85
CA PRO A 130 -0.18 -24.97 -6.80
C PRO A 130 0.28 -23.72 -6.03
N VAL A 131 1.12 -22.89 -6.64
CA VAL A 131 1.69 -21.69 -6.00
C VAL A 131 2.09 -20.68 -7.07
N ILE A 132 1.89 -19.39 -6.78
CA ILE A 132 2.37 -18.29 -7.61
C ILE A 132 3.75 -17.84 -7.11
N LYS A 133 4.77 -17.93 -7.99
CA LYS A 133 6.15 -17.66 -7.62
C LYS A 133 6.97 -17.09 -8.79
N MET A 134 8.07 -16.45 -8.45
CA MET A 134 9.15 -16.11 -9.39
C MET A 134 10.25 -17.18 -9.35
N SER A 135 11.12 -17.18 -10.35
CA SER A 135 12.39 -17.90 -10.27
C SER A 135 13.26 -17.35 -9.15
N SER A 136 14.16 -18.17 -8.60
CA SER A 136 15.08 -17.74 -7.54
C SER A 136 16.02 -16.62 -8.01
N GLU A 137 16.36 -16.58 -9.28
CA GLU A 137 17.18 -15.53 -9.88
C GLU A 137 16.44 -14.19 -9.93
N THR A 138 15.23 -14.18 -10.48
CA THR A 138 14.39 -12.98 -10.53
C THR A 138 14.02 -12.49 -9.13
N GLU A 139 13.73 -13.39 -8.19
CA GLU A 139 13.44 -13.01 -6.82
C GLU A 139 14.65 -12.32 -6.14
N ARG A 140 15.87 -12.80 -6.40
CA ARG A 140 17.10 -12.18 -5.91
C ARG A 140 17.29 -10.80 -6.52
N ALA A 141 17.20 -10.68 -7.85
CA ALA A 141 17.32 -9.40 -8.54
C ALA A 141 16.28 -8.37 -8.04
N MET A 142 15.05 -8.81 -7.78
CA MET A 142 14.00 -7.95 -7.18
C MET A 142 14.34 -7.51 -5.75
N LYS A 143 14.94 -8.36 -4.94
CA LYS A 143 15.41 -7.98 -3.58
C LYS A 143 16.53 -6.95 -3.66
N ASP A 144 17.48 -7.14 -4.58
CA ASP A 144 18.59 -6.22 -4.77
C ASP A 144 18.11 -4.88 -5.35
N LEU A 145 17.16 -4.90 -6.29
CA LEU A 145 16.53 -3.69 -6.80
C LEU A 145 15.79 -2.92 -5.69
N ARG A 146 15.05 -3.61 -4.83
CA ARG A 146 14.39 -2.98 -3.67
C ARG A 146 15.40 -2.35 -2.71
N LYS A 147 16.53 -3.02 -2.47
CA LYS A 147 17.61 -2.49 -1.64
C LYS A 147 18.19 -1.22 -2.27
N PHE A 148 18.47 -1.25 -3.57
CA PHE A 148 18.92 -0.07 -4.33
C PHE A 148 17.94 1.11 -4.20
N MET A 149 16.64 0.88 -4.37
CA MET A 149 15.61 1.90 -4.21
C MET A 149 15.58 2.46 -2.78
N PHE A 150 15.73 1.59 -1.79
CA PHE A 150 15.75 2.02 -0.39
C PHE A 150 16.92 2.97 -0.11
N GLU A 151 18.11 2.64 -0.59
CA GLU A 151 19.33 3.41 -0.35
C GLU A 151 19.38 4.72 -1.13
N ASN A 152 18.84 4.76 -2.35
CA ASN A 152 19.01 5.89 -3.27
C ASN A 152 17.76 6.79 -3.40
N VAL A 153 16.58 6.28 -3.09
CA VAL A 153 15.31 7.01 -3.20
C VAL A 153 14.69 7.27 -1.83
N TYR A 154 14.39 6.22 -1.06
CA TYR A 154 13.60 6.37 0.16
C TYR A 154 14.40 7.01 1.33
N LEU A 155 15.72 6.91 1.33
CA LEU A 155 16.57 7.60 2.31
C LEU A 155 17.01 9.01 1.85
N ASN A 156 16.48 9.52 0.74
CA ASN A 156 16.84 10.85 0.25
C ASN A 156 16.39 11.92 1.25
N PRO A 157 17.31 12.79 1.74
CA PRO A 157 17.00 13.81 2.75
C PRO A 157 15.90 14.80 2.35
N ASN A 158 15.77 15.09 1.05
CA ASN A 158 14.77 16.02 0.55
C ASN A 158 13.34 15.44 0.66
N ALA A 159 13.18 14.14 0.44
CA ALA A 159 11.91 13.46 0.63
C ALA A 159 11.50 13.38 2.11
N LYS A 160 12.49 13.19 3.00
CA LYS A 160 12.25 13.01 4.43
C LYS A 160 11.68 14.25 5.13
N GLY A 161 12.10 15.46 4.73
CA GLY A 161 11.58 16.70 5.31
C GLY A 161 10.10 16.96 5.00
N GLU A 162 9.62 16.56 3.84
CA GLU A 162 8.19 16.64 3.49
C GLU A 162 7.37 15.55 4.18
N GLU A 163 7.94 14.36 4.37
CA GLU A 163 7.29 13.28 5.13
C GLU A 163 7.04 13.66 6.58
N ASP A 164 8.00 14.32 7.26
CA ASP A 164 7.84 14.74 8.65
C ASP A 164 6.70 15.77 8.81
N LYS A 165 6.52 16.66 7.84
CA LYS A 165 5.38 17.60 7.82
C LYS A 165 4.05 16.85 7.67
N ALA A 166 4.00 15.86 6.77
CA ALA A 166 2.81 15.05 6.54
C ALA A 166 2.44 14.24 7.79
N VAL A 167 3.42 13.64 8.45
CA VAL A 167 3.22 12.91 9.72
C VAL A 167 2.63 13.84 10.77
N HIS A 168 3.25 15.00 10.99
CA HIS A 168 2.77 15.96 11.99
C HIS A 168 1.35 16.46 11.68
N MET A 169 1.03 16.70 10.41
CA MET A 169 -0.33 17.12 10.00
C MET A 169 -1.38 16.05 10.33
N ILE A 170 -1.10 14.79 10.06
CA ILE A 170 -2.02 13.68 10.38
C ILE A 170 -2.20 13.53 11.89
N GLU A 171 -1.13 13.63 12.68
CA GLU A 171 -1.20 13.58 14.14
C GLU A 171 -2.07 14.72 14.69
N GLN A 172 -1.88 15.95 14.21
CA GLN A 172 -2.71 17.11 14.59
C GLN A 172 -4.18 16.94 14.18
N LEU A 173 -4.44 16.40 12.99
CA LEU A 173 -5.82 16.09 12.55
C LEU A 173 -6.48 15.06 13.48
N PHE A 174 -5.74 14.01 13.83
CA PHE A 174 -6.25 12.98 14.75
C PHE A 174 -6.60 13.58 16.12
N GLU A 175 -5.69 14.34 16.72
CA GLU A 175 -5.91 15.03 18.01
C GLU A 175 -7.13 15.97 17.91
N TYR A 176 -7.22 16.78 16.85
CA TYR A 176 -8.33 17.71 16.65
C TYR A 176 -9.69 16.97 16.59
N TYR A 177 -9.81 15.89 15.81
CA TYR A 177 -11.04 15.13 15.75
C TYR A 177 -11.32 14.29 17.01
N ALA A 178 -10.29 13.94 17.77
CA ALA A 178 -10.47 13.29 19.07
C ALA A 178 -11.08 14.26 20.13
N GLU A 179 -10.77 15.55 20.04
CA GLU A 179 -11.33 16.59 20.91
C GLU A 179 -12.67 17.13 20.39
N HIS A 180 -12.87 17.11 19.07
CA HIS A 180 -14.01 17.76 18.39
C HIS A 180 -14.81 16.76 17.53
N THR A 181 -15.34 15.72 18.14
CA THR A 181 -16.14 14.69 17.42
C THR A 181 -17.41 15.24 16.77
N GLU A 182 -17.91 16.37 17.26
CA GLU A 182 -19.10 17.06 16.72
C GLU A 182 -18.90 17.61 15.30
N VAL A 183 -17.65 17.81 14.85
CA VAL A 183 -17.36 18.28 13.48
C VAL A 183 -17.23 17.13 12.46
N LEU A 184 -17.19 15.87 12.91
CA LEU A 184 -17.15 14.71 12.02
C LEU A 184 -18.38 14.68 11.09
N PRO A 185 -18.27 14.15 9.87
CA PRO A 185 -19.41 13.90 9.01
C PRO A 185 -20.45 12.97 9.67
N ARG A 186 -21.73 13.14 9.27
CA ARG A 186 -22.87 12.44 9.88
C ARG A 186 -22.67 10.93 10.04
N ILE A 187 -22.13 10.26 9.03
CA ILE A 187 -21.92 8.80 9.04
C ILE A 187 -20.98 8.37 10.18
N PHE A 188 -19.93 9.14 10.46
CA PHE A 188 -18.97 8.83 11.55
C PHE A 188 -19.55 9.19 12.91
N LYS A 189 -20.38 10.23 13.03
CA LYS A 189 -21.14 10.52 14.26
C LYS A 189 -22.14 9.43 14.60
N GLU A 190 -22.88 8.95 13.60
CA GLU A 190 -23.79 7.82 13.77
C GLU A 190 -23.03 6.53 14.15
N ALA A 191 -21.80 6.33 13.62
CA ALA A 191 -20.95 5.22 14.03
C ALA A 191 -20.49 5.33 15.48
N LEU A 192 -20.13 6.54 15.96
CA LEU A 192 -19.77 6.78 17.37
C LEU A 192 -20.91 6.46 18.35
N GLU A 193 -22.16 6.68 17.93
CA GLU A 193 -23.33 6.45 18.77
C GLU A 193 -23.84 4.99 18.74
N ASN A 194 -23.66 4.30 17.61
CA ASN A 194 -24.35 3.05 17.32
C ASN A 194 -23.45 1.83 17.10
N SER A 195 -22.13 1.99 17.04
CA SER A 195 -21.19 0.88 16.92
C SER A 195 -20.47 0.59 18.24
N ASP A 196 -19.93 -0.63 18.35
CA ASP A 196 -19.05 -1.03 19.45
C ASP A 196 -17.57 -0.67 19.16
N ASP A 197 -17.30 0.09 18.08
CA ASP A 197 -15.95 0.47 17.70
C ASP A 197 -15.42 1.57 18.63
N GLU A 198 -14.13 1.54 18.92
CA GLU A 198 -13.48 2.60 19.70
C GLU A 198 -13.52 3.93 18.94
N LYS A 199 -13.64 5.04 19.66
CA LYS A 199 -13.65 6.39 19.08
C LYS A 199 -12.45 6.63 18.17
N GLU A 200 -11.29 6.19 18.59
CA GLU A 200 -10.03 6.32 17.87
C GLU A 200 -10.05 5.59 16.52
N GLN A 201 -10.69 4.41 16.47
CA GLN A 201 -10.86 3.67 15.22
C GLN A 201 -11.74 4.44 14.23
N ILE A 202 -12.83 5.02 14.70
CA ILE A 202 -13.75 5.80 13.85
C ILE A 202 -13.08 7.06 13.31
N ILE A 203 -12.24 7.72 14.12
CA ILE A 203 -11.43 8.86 13.67
C ILE A 203 -10.41 8.42 12.61
N CYS A 204 -9.74 7.29 12.83
CA CYS A 204 -8.83 6.71 11.83
C CYS A 204 -9.56 6.38 10.53
N ASP A 205 -10.77 5.83 10.58
CA ASP A 205 -11.60 5.54 9.40
C ASP A 205 -11.86 6.82 8.60
N TYR A 206 -12.18 7.91 9.28
CA TYR A 206 -12.42 9.20 8.63
C TYR A 206 -11.17 9.78 7.99
N ILE A 207 -10.06 9.85 8.73
CA ILE A 207 -8.79 10.39 8.22
C ILE A 207 -8.26 9.51 7.08
N ALA A 208 -8.33 8.19 7.22
CA ALA A 208 -7.91 7.27 6.17
C ALA A 208 -8.74 7.38 4.87
N GLY A 209 -9.95 7.93 4.94
CA GLY A 209 -10.78 8.21 3.78
C GLY A 209 -10.44 9.51 3.05
N MET A 210 -9.56 10.34 3.59
CA MET A 210 -9.16 11.61 2.99
C MET A 210 -8.19 11.40 1.82
N THR A 211 -8.13 12.39 0.92
CA THR A 211 -7.08 12.51 -0.09
C THR A 211 -6.03 13.52 0.36
N ASP A 212 -4.85 13.52 -0.28
CA ASP A 212 -3.78 14.50 0.00
C ASP A 212 -4.23 15.95 -0.24
N SER A 213 -5.30 16.15 -0.99
CA SER A 213 -5.84 17.48 -1.34
C SER A 213 -7.06 17.87 -0.49
N TYR A 214 -7.52 17.01 0.41
CA TYR A 214 -8.67 17.27 1.25
C TYR A 214 -8.30 18.19 2.41
#